data_81174dec3404e7e2de092e8bcfc655bb
#
_entry.id   81174dec3404e7e2de092e8bcfc655bb
#
_cell.length_a   1.000
_cell.length_b   1.000
_cell.length_c   1.000
_cell.angle_alpha   90.00
_cell.angle_beta   90.00
_cell.angle_gamma   90.00
#
_symmetry.space_group_name_H-M   'P 1'
#
loop_
_entity.id
_entity.type
_entity.pdbx_description
1 polymer ?
#
loop_
_entity_poly.entity_id
_entity_poly.type
_entity_poly.pdbx_seq_one_letter_code
_entity_poly.pdbx_strand_id
1 'polypeptide(L)'
;VYIWFLIITTMQPLLLLHGALGSQAQFEALKTKLSDRYQVYTLDFIGHGNSPMNDHEALSISSFAQQVLAFLEEHKLSNVAIFGYSMGGYVALYLAKHYPDMVGKIFTLATKFDWNPESSKKEAAMLDWEKMEQKVPKFIQHLQVIHQVDKAPKLVKETAEMMLAMGQQPPLTLAEVGSLEQPILFSVGDKDAMVSFDETLALYKSKTNNQLWVVPDTVHAFEKVNQDKLSREIEYFFN
;
A
#
# COMPACT_ATOMS: atom_id res chain seq x y z
N VAL A 1 -49.56 -1.37 15.37
CA VAL A 1 -48.18 -1.11 15.89
C VAL A 1 -47.25 -1.30 14.73
N TYR A 2 -46.75 -0.21 14.12
CA TYR A 2 -45.76 -0.27 13.05
C TYR A 2 -44.37 -0.38 13.71
N ILE A 3 -43.73 -1.54 13.57
CA ILE A 3 -42.32 -1.73 13.97
C ILE A 3 -41.49 -1.17 12.83
N TRP A 4 -40.88 0.01 13.02
CA TRP A 4 -39.83 0.53 12.15
C TRP A 4 -38.57 -0.27 12.42
N PHE A 5 -38.21 -1.17 11.54
CA PHE A 5 -36.85 -1.71 11.50
C PHE A 5 -35.92 -0.58 11.08
N LEU A 6 -35.18 -0.02 12.03
CA LEU A 6 -34.00 0.77 11.70
C LEU A 6 -33.03 -0.18 10.98
N ILE A 7 -32.94 -0.08 9.66
CA ILE A 7 -31.83 -0.67 8.91
C ILE A 7 -30.61 0.19 9.29
N ILE A 8 -29.84 -0.26 10.26
CA ILE A 8 -28.51 0.28 10.51
C ILE A 8 -27.67 -0.20 9.33
N THR A 9 -27.58 0.61 8.28
CA THR A 9 -26.60 0.38 7.22
C THR A 9 -25.23 0.61 7.82
N THR A 10 -24.55 -0.48 8.17
CA THR A 10 -23.15 -0.41 8.58
C THR A 10 -22.34 0.05 7.38
N MET A 11 -21.57 1.13 7.56
CA MET A 11 -20.67 1.63 6.51
C MET A 11 -19.68 0.54 6.13
N GLN A 12 -19.42 0.40 4.82
CA GLN A 12 -18.46 -0.60 4.32
C GLN A 12 -17.06 -0.30 4.89
N PRO A 13 -16.36 -1.29 5.46
CA PRO A 13 -14.98 -1.10 5.90
C PRO A 13 -14.03 -0.92 4.73
N LEU A 14 -13.19 0.11 4.82
CA LEU A 14 -12.15 0.42 3.84
C LEU A 14 -10.82 0.59 4.58
N LEU A 15 -9.83 -0.23 4.23
CA LEU A 15 -8.49 -0.16 4.79
C LEU A 15 -7.54 0.55 3.81
N LEU A 16 -6.79 1.55 4.29
CA LEU A 16 -5.77 2.26 3.53
C LEU A 16 -4.37 1.84 4.01
N LEU A 17 -3.55 1.33 3.10
CA LEU A 17 -2.20 0.82 3.36
C LEU A 17 -1.14 1.69 2.70
N HIS A 18 -0.23 2.25 3.49
CA HIS A 18 0.80 3.19 3.03
C HIS A 18 1.99 2.52 2.31
N GLY A 19 2.79 3.31 1.62
CA GLY A 19 4.02 2.88 0.94
C GLY A 19 5.22 2.73 1.88
N ALA A 20 6.34 2.23 1.33
CA ALA A 20 7.61 2.17 2.04
C ALA A 20 8.03 3.56 2.52
N LEU A 21 8.59 3.63 3.74
CA LEU A 21 8.98 4.87 4.42
C LEU A 21 7.83 5.89 4.60
N GLY A 22 6.56 5.49 4.36
CA GLY A 22 5.38 6.29 4.64
C GLY A 22 4.83 6.02 6.04
N SER A 23 3.67 6.58 6.33
CA SER A 23 2.89 6.29 7.54
C SER A 23 1.40 6.48 7.27
N GLN A 24 0.55 6.00 8.18
CA GLN A 24 -0.89 6.22 8.07
C GLN A 24 -1.28 7.70 7.97
N ALA A 25 -0.46 8.61 8.53
CA ALA A 25 -0.70 10.05 8.51
C ALA A 25 -0.80 10.63 7.09
N GLN A 26 -0.17 10.00 6.08
CA GLN A 26 -0.28 10.43 4.68
C GLN A 26 -1.73 10.38 4.16
N PHE A 27 -2.60 9.60 4.79
CA PHE A 27 -3.99 9.40 4.36
C PHE A 27 -5.01 10.32 5.03
N GLU A 28 -4.62 11.23 5.93
CA GLU A 28 -5.58 12.05 6.71
C GLU A 28 -6.55 12.83 5.80
N ALA A 29 -6.04 13.46 4.74
CA ALA A 29 -6.90 14.17 3.78
C ALA A 29 -7.84 13.22 3.01
N LEU A 30 -7.35 12.05 2.61
CA LEU A 30 -8.13 11.04 1.89
C LEU A 30 -9.18 10.42 2.82
N LYS A 31 -8.80 10.07 4.05
CA LYS A 31 -9.69 9.55 5.08
C LYS A 31 -10.85 10.50 5.34
N THR A 32 -10.57 11.80 5.50
CA THR A 32 -11.61 12.83 5.68
C THR A 32 -12.63 12.83 4.53
N LYS A 33 -12.16 12.71 3.28
CA LYS A 33 -13.04 12.70 2.10
C LYS A 33 -13.90 11.44 1.99
N LEU A 34 -13.43 10.32 2.49
CA LEU A 34 -14.09 9.02 2.37
C LEU A 34 -14.98 8.67 3.58
N SER A 35 -14.84 9.37 4.71
CA SER A 35 -15.50 9.04 5.98
C SER A 35 -17.02 9.17 5.97
N ASP A 36 -17.60 9.88 5.01
CA ASP A 36 -19.06 9.96 4.84
C ASP A 36 -19.67 8.69 4.22
N ARG A 37 -18.84 7.86 3.58
CA ARG A 37 -19.29 6.66 2.84
C ARG A 37 -18.73 5.35 3.38
N TYR A 38 -17.53 5.40 3.96
CA TYR A 38 -16.79 4.24 4.44
C TYR A 38 -16.40 4.37 5.91
N GLN A 39 -16.37 3.23 6.60
CA GLN A 39 -15.64 3.13 7.83
C GLN A 39 -14.15 2.95 7.50
N VAL A 40 -13.40 4.07 7.50
CA VAL A 40 -12.02 4.09 7.04
C VAL A 40 -11.06 3.72 8.16
N TYR A 41 -10.26 2.70 7.89
CA TYR A 41 -9.19 2.20 8.74
C TYR A 41 -7.82 2.52 8.14
N THR A 42 -6.85 2.76 9.00
CA THR A 42 -5.44 2.96 8.64
C THR A 42 -4.57 2.32 9.71
N LEU A 43 -3.38 1.89 9.36
CA LEU A 43 -2.37 1.45 10.32
C LEU A 43 -0.97 1.87 9.87
N ASP A 44 -0.05 1.96 10.81
CA ASP A 44 1.38 2.05 10.52
C ASP A 44 1.95 0.64 10.45
N PHE A 45 2.61 0.28 9.35
CA PHE A 45 3.33 -1.00 9.27
C PHE A 45 4.45 -1.09 10.32
N ILE A 46 4.86 -2.31 10.66
CA ILE A 46 5.99 -2.57 11.58
C ILE A 46 7.17 -1.68 11.21
N GLY A 47 7.72 -0.97 12.18
CA GLY A 47 8.82 -0.03 12.03
C GLY A 47 8.43 1.36 11.48
N HIS A 48 7.26 1.53 10.89
CA HIS A 48 6.80 2.80 10.32
C HIS A 48 5.99 3.61 11.33
N GLY A 49 5.92 4.94 11.14
CA GLY A 49 5.11 5.83 11.97
C GLY A 49 5.34 5.59 13.47
N ASN A 50 4.26 5.32 14.18
CA ASN A 50 4.30 4.99 15.61
C ASN A 50 4.42 3.48 15.91
N SER A 51 4.37 2.62 14.88
CA SER A 51 4.54 1.18 15.06
C SER A 51 5.98 0.84 15.46
N PRO A 52 6.20 -0.01 16.47
CA PRO A 52 7.55 -0.37 16.89
C PRO A 52 8.28 -1.19 15.82
N MET A 53 9.62 -1.15 15.84
CA MET A 53 10.45 -2.11 15.12
C MET A 53 10.38 -3.46 15.83
N ASN A 54 10.45 -4.53 15.05
CA ASN A 54 10.73 -5.85 15.60
C ASN A 54 12.23 -6.15 15.46
N ASP A 55 12.95 -6.20 16.58
CA ASP A 55 14.40 -6.44 16.56
C ASP A 55 14.79 -7.90 16.25
N HIS A 56 13.81 -8.79 16.23
CA HIS A 56 14.00 -10.23 16.02
C HIS A 56 13.59 -10.73 14.65
N GLU A 57 12.97 -9.88 13.84
CA GLU A 57 12.45 -10.26 12.53
C GLU A 57 12.70 -9.16 11.50
N ALA A 58 13.29 -9.54 10.37
CA ALA A 58 13.49 -8.62 9.25
C ALA A 58 12.15 -8.17 8.65
N LEU A 59 12.10 -6.93 8.16
CA LEU A 59 10.94 -6.43 7.42
C LEU A 59 10.69 -7.29 6.17
N SER A 60 9.45 -7.63 5.94
CA SER A 60 9.04 -8.40 4.76
C SER A 60 7.57 -8.11 4.40
N ILE A 61 7.20 -8.38 3.15
CA ILE A 61 5.79 -8.31 2.74
C ILE A 61 4.92 -9.27 3.55
N SER A 62 5.45 -10.44 3.91
CA SER A 62 4.71 -11.43 4.70
C SER A 62 4.48 -10.95 6.14
N SER A 63 5.48 -10.33 6.80
CA SER A 63 5.30 -9.79 8.16
C SER A 63 4.31 -8.62 8.18
N PHE A 64 4.33 -7.76 7.17
CA PHE A 64 3.32 -6.71 7.02
C PHE A 64 1.91 -7.27 6.77
N ALA A 65 1.79 -8.31 5.95
CA ALA A 65 0.50 -8.97 5.72
C ALA A 65 -0.05 -9.65 6.99
N GLN A 66 0.81 -10.28 7.78
CA GLN A 66 0.43 -10.85 9.07
C GLN A 66 -0.04 -9.77 10.06
N GLN A 67 0.63 -8.62 10.09
CA GLN A 67 0.19 -7.48 10.90
C GLN A 67 -1.19 -6.98 10.45
N VAL A 68 -1.43 -6.86 9.14
CA VAL A 68 -2.76 -6.50 8.61
C VAL A 68 -3.80 -7.53 8.99
N LEU A 69 -3.50 -8.82 8.85
CA LEU A 69 -4.41 -9.90 9.26
C LEU A 69 -4.80 -9.79 10.74
N ALA A 70 -3.82 -9.65 11.62
CA ALA A 70 -4.05 -9.47 13.05
C ALA A 70 -4.93 -8.23 13.35
N PHE A 71 -4.67 -7.12 12.64
CA PHE A 71 -5.49 -5.92 12.73
C PHE A 71 -6.94 -6.17 12.31
N LEU A 72 -7.17 -6.87 11.19
CA LEU A 72 -8.52 -7.20 10.71
C LEU A 72 -9.27 -8.12 11.71
N GLU A 73 -8.57 -9.11 12.26
CA GLU A 73 -9.14 -10.03 13.28
C GLU A 73 -9.51 -9.31 14.57
N GLU A 74 -8.64 -8.42 15.08
CA GLU A 74 -8.89 -7.60 16.27
C GLU A 74 -10.14 -6.73 16.09
N HIS A 75 -10.32 -6.16 14.90
CA HIS A 75 -11.48 -5.32 14.56
C HIS A 75 -12.69 -6.12 14.08
N LYS A 76 -12.59 -7.46 14.03
CA LYS A 76 -13.65 -8.37 13.54
C LYS A 76 -14.12 -8.05 12.13
N LEU A 77 -13.16 -7.73 11.27
CA LEU A 77 -13.39 -7.37 9.88
C LEU A 77 -13.05 -8.55 8.96
N SER A 78 -13.87 -8.75 7.94
CA SER A 78 -13.65 -9.70 6.85
C SER A 78 -14.17 -9.12 5.54
N ASN A 79 -13.70 -9.63 4.42
CA ASN A 79 -14.10 -9.15 3.07
C ASN A 79 -13.93 -7.63 2.92
N VAL A 80 -12.78 -7.10 3.41
CA VAL A 80 -12.52 -5.67 3.50
C VAL A 80 -12.06 -5.12 2.16
N ALA A 81 -12.60 -3.97 1.75
CA ALA A 81 -12.06 -3.19 0.64
C ALA A 81 -10.70 -2.61 1.03
N ILE A 82 -9.67 -2.77 0.18
CA ILE A 82 -8.32 -2.29 0.47
C ILE A 82 -7.82 -1.36 -0.63
N PHE A 83 -7.48 -0.13 -0.24
CA PHE A 83 -6.66 0.76 -1.05
C PHE A 83 -5.21 0.66 -0.57
N GLY A 84 -4.30 0.29 -1.47
CA GLY A 84 -2.88 0.17 -1.17
C GLY A 84 -2.03 1.07 -2.07
N TYR A 85 -1.21 1.94 -1.45
CA TYR A 85 -0.25 2.75 -2.16
C TYR A 85 1.14 2.10 -2.13
N SER A 86 1.78 1.96 -3.30
CA SER A 86 3.14 1.42 -3.46
C SER A 86 3.30 0.07 -2.75
N MET A 87 4.16 -0.04 -1.75
CA MET A 87 4.32 -1.24 -0.90
C MET A 87 3.00 -1.74 -0.31
N GLY A 88 2.11 -0.83 0.12
CA GLY A 88 0.79 -1.19 0.66
C GLY A 88 -0.10 -1.93 -0.34
N GLY A 89 0.01 -1.60 -1.63
CA GLY A 89 -0.68 -2.34 -2.69
C GLY A 89 -0.12 -3.75 -2.86
N TYR A 90 1.20 -3.92 -2.75
CA TYR A 90 1.81 -5.25 -2.78
C TYR A 90 1.39 -6.12 -1.59
N VAL A 91 1.32 -5.52 -0.39
CA VAL A 91 0.80 -6.19 0.82
C VAL A 91 -0.65 -6.61 0.64
N ALA A 92 -1.51 -5.76 0.04
CA ALA A 92 -2.90 -6.09 -0.24
C ALA A 92 -3.04 -7.30 -1.19
N LEU A 93 -2.24 -7.35 -2.27
CA LEU A 93 -2.21 -8.48 -3.20
C LEU A 93 -1.72 -9.76 -2.52
N TYR A 94 -0.68 -9.66 -1.70
CA TYR A 94 -0.16 -10.79 -0.93
C TYR A 94 -1.20 -11.32 0.07
N LEU A 95 -1.88 -10.42 0.77
CA LEU A 95 -2.95 -10.78 1.71
C LEU A 95 -4.10 -11.51 0.98
N ALA A 96 -4.53 -11.01 -0.19
CA ALA A 96 -5.57 -11.64 -0.99
C ALA A 96 -5.19 -13.07 -1.46
N LYS A 97 -3.91 -13.31 -1.74
CA LYS A 97 -3.41 -14.64 -2.13
C LYS A 97 -3.47 -15.63 -0.98
N HIS A 98 -3.09 -15.21 0.22
CA HIS A 98 -2.92 -16.11 1.36
C HIS A 98 -4.15 -16.16 2.29
N TYR A 99 -4.97 -15.12 2.29
CA TYR A 99 -6.15 -14.94 3.15
C TYR A 99 -7.33 -14.37 2.35
N PRO A 100 -7.79 -15.08 1.29
CA PRO A 100 -8.77 -14.56 0.33
C PRO A 100 -10.08 -14.10 0.97
N ASP A 101 -10.54 -14.76 2.03
CA ASP A 101 -11.79 -14.43 2.73
C ASP A 101 -11.72 -13.10 3.51
N MET A 102 -10.51 -12.64 3.81
CA MET A 102 -10.31 -11.38 4.53
C MET A 102 -10.36 -10.17 3.59
N VAL A 103 -10.16 -10.37 2.29
CA VAL A 103 -9.99 -9.30 1.30
C VAL A 103 -11.14 -9.32 0.29
N GLY A 104 -11.80 -8.17 0.17
CA GLY A 104 -12.81 -7.93 -0.86
C GLY A 104 -12.20 -7.38 -2.15
N LYS A 105 -12.56 -6.15 -2.53
CA LYS A 105 -11.97 -5.47 -3.69
C LYS A 105 -10.63 -4.83 -3.33
N ILE A 106 -9.71 -4.74 -4.28
CA ILE A 106 -8.38 -4.13 -4.11
C ILE A 106 -8.19 -3.01 -5.12
N PHE A 107 -7.75 -1.85 -4.63
CA PHE A 107 -7.28 -0.76 -5.47
C PHE A 107 -5.80 -0.49 -5.17
N THR A 108 -4.92 -0.71 -6.14
CA THR A 108 -3.49 -0.42 -5.98
C THR A 108 -3.13 0.87 -6.70
N LEU A 109 -2.35 1.74 -6.06
CA LEU A 109 -1.77 2.93 -6.69
C LEU A 109 -0.24 2.85 -6.65
N ALA A 110 0.40 2.94 -7.82
CA ALA A 110 1.85 2.99 -7.96
C ALA A 110 2.58 1.81 -7.27
N THR A 111 2.04 0.59 -7.42
CA THR A 111 2.61 -0.62 -6.83
C THR A 111 3.65 -1.23 -7.75
N LYS A 112 4.92 -1.19 -7.34
CA LYS A 112 6.00 -1.85 -8.06
C LYS A 112 5.87 -3.37 -7.96
N PHE A 113 5.94 -4.06 -9.09
CA PHE A 113 5.82 -5.50 -9.17
C PHE A 113 7.01 -6.18 -9.87
N ASP A 114 7.72 -5.45 -10.71
CA ASP A 114 8.94 -5.95 -11.38
C ASP A 114 10.11 -5.97 -10.39
N TRP A 115 10.09 -6.99 -9.51
CA TRP A 115 11.17 -7.28 -8.57
C TRP A 115 12.09 -8.35 -9.14
N ASN A 116 13.33 -7.97 -9.43
CA ASN A 116 14.42 -8.84 -9.87
C ASN A 116 15.74 -8.32 -9.29
N PRO A 117 16.86 -9.06 -9.41
CA PRO A 117 18.14 -8.64 -8.82
C PRO A 117 18.66 -7.29 -9.31
N GLU A 118 18.31 -6.85 -10.52
CA GLU A 118 18.73 -5.56 -11.06
C GLU A 118 17.84 -4.43 -10.53
N SER A 119 16.52 -4.58 -10.65
CA SER A 119 15.56 -3.58 -10.18
C SER A 119 15.68 -3.36 -8.66
N SER A 120 15.81 -4.42 -7.87
CA SER A 120 15.95 -4.32 -6.42
C SER A 120 17.24 -3.61 -5.99
N LYS A 121 18.36 -3.85 -6.66
CA LYS A 121 19.61 -3.13 -6.40
C LYS A 121 19.50 -1.65 -6.71
N LYS A 122 18.81 -1.29 -7.81
CA LYS A 122 18.56 0.10 -8.17
C LYS A 122 17.73 0.82 -7.12
N GLU A 123 16.64 0.22 -6.66
CA GLU A 123 15.77 0.81 -5.64
C GLU A 123 16.48 0.89 -4.28
N ALA A 124 17.11 -0.19 -3.82
CA ALA A 124 17.85 -0.22 -2.55
C ALA A 124 19.01 0.78 -2.51
N ALA A 125 19.69 1.03 -3.62
CA ALA A 125 20.78 1.99 -3.69
C ALA A 125 20.35 3.45 -3.44
N MET A 126 19.06 3.76 -3.56
CA MET A 126 18.50 5.06 -3.19
C MET A 126 18.28 5.21 -1.68
N LEU A 127 18.22 4.09 -0.94
CA LEU A 127 17.95 4.02 0.49
C LEU A 127 19.25 3.89 1.30
N ASP A 128 20.19 4.80 1.07
CA ASP A 128 21.44 4.94 1.80
C ASP A 128 21.36 6.21 2.66
N TRP A 129 21.26 6.04 3.96
CA TRP A 129 21.00 7.14 4.89
C TRP A 129 21.99 8.30 4.75
N GLU A 130 23.30 8.01 4.68
CA GLU A 130 24.34 9.03 4.56
C GLU A 130 24.24 9.80 3.23
N LYS A 131 23.97 9.10 2.13
CA LYS A 131 23.74 9.74 0.83
C LYS A 131 22.44 10.53 0.77
N MET A 132 21.38 10.03 1.41
CA MET A 132 20.10 10.73 1.50
C MET A 132 20.25 12.02 2.32
N GLU A 133 20.99 11.99 3.42
CA GLU A 133 21.26 13.17 4.23
C GLU A 133 21.94 14.30 3.43
N GLN A 134 22.87 13.92 2.55
CA GLN A 134 23.55 14.87 1.67
C GLN A 134 22.69 15.38 0.51
N LYS A 135 21.89 14.49 -0.13
CA LYS A 135 21.17 14.80 -1.36
C LYS A 135 19.75 15.32 -1.14
N VAL A 136 19.08 14.82 -0.09
CA VAL A 136 17.66 15.09 0.20
C VAL A 136 17.42 15.35 1.69
N PRO A 137 18.13 16.32 2.32
CA PRO A 137 18.08 16.54 3.77
C PRO A 137 16.67 16.86 4.29
N LYS A 138 15.83 17.51 3.49
CA LYS A 138 14.42 17.76 3.86
C LYS A 138 13.61 16.48 3.99
N PHE A 139 13.90 15.49 3.15
CA PHE A 139 13.23 14.19 3.23
C PHE A 139 13.71 13.41 4.48
N ILE A 140 15.01 13.47 4.80
CA ILE A 140 15.54 12.91 6.05
C ILE A 140 14.86 13.54 7.28
N GLN A 141 14.73 14.86 7.32
CA GLN A 141 14.02 15.55 8.41
C GLN A 141 12.56 15.07 8.51
N HIS A 142 11.89 14.92 7.37
CA HIS A 142 10.53 14.38 7.32
C HIS A 142 10.48 12.94 7.89
N LEU A 143 11.38 12.06 7.48
CA LEU A 143 11.46 10.69 8.01
C LEU A 143 11.68 10.66 9.53
N GLN A 144 12.55 11.52 10.05
CA GLN A 144 12.81 11.65 11.49
C GLN A 144 11.56 12.11 12.26
N VAL A 145 10.76 13.00 11.67
CA VAL A 145 9.51 13.47 12.29
C VAL A 145 8.47 12.35 12.33
N ILE A 146 8.27 11.63 11.24
CA ILE A 146 7.19 10.63 11.16
C ILE A 146 7.56 9.27 11.78
N HIS A 147 8.87 8.92 11.82
CA HIS A 147 9.34 7.61 12.33
C HIS A 147 10.17 7.70 13.59
N GLN A 148 10.34 8.87 14.17
CA GLN A 148 11.26 9.16 15.28
C GLN A 148 12.74 9.15 14.84
N VAL A 149 13.54 10.02 15.46
CA VAL A 149 14.96 10.28 15.07
C VAL A 149 15.81 9.02 15.08
N ASP A 150 15.70 8.23 16.16
CA ASP A 150 16.54 7.04 16.36
C ASP A 150 16.10 5.85 15.52
N LYS A 151 14.82 5.79 15.17
CA LYS A 151 14.24 4.67 14.40
C LYS A 151 14.39 4.84 12.88
N ALA A 152 14.34 6.08 12.38
CA ALA A 152 14.32 6.35 10.94
C ALA A 152 15.55 5.78 10.18
N PRO A 153 16.81 5.89 10.65
CA PRO A 153 17.94 5.30 9.93
C PRO A 153 17.85 3.77 9.81
N LYS A 154 17.42 3.11 10.90
CA LYS A 154 17.23 1.65 10.91
C LYS A 154 16.15 1.23 9.95
N LEU A 155 15.02 1.94 9.93
CA LEU A 155 13.90 1.67 9.01
C LEU A 155 14.35 1.79 7.55
N VAL A 156 15.09 2.84 7.18
CA VAL A 156 15.62 3.01 5.82
C VAL A 156 16.50 1.83 5.43
N LYS A 157 17.43 1.42 6.32
CA LYS A 157 18.32 0.29 6.08
C LYS A 157 17.55 -1.01 5.89
N GLU A 158 16.63 -1.34 6.81
CA GLU A 158 15.85 -2.58 6.73
C GLU A 158 14.88 -2.61 5.53
N THR A 159 14.37 -1.45 5.12
CA THR A 159 13.58 -1.32 3.89
C THR A 159 14.44 -1.65 2.65
N ALA A 160 15.68 -1.16 2.59
CA ALA A 160 16.61 -1.51 1.51
C ALA A 160 16.90 -3.01 1.47
N GLU A 161 17.15 -3.62 2.63
CA GLU A 161 17.40 -5.06 2.77
C GLU A 161 16.18 -5.89 2.32
N MET A 162 14.96 -5.48 2.70
CA MET A 162 13.71 -6.09 2.22
C MET A 162 13.60 -6.03 0.69
N MET A 163 13.88 -4.86 0.07
CA MET A 163 13.84 -4.72 -1.38
C MET A 163 14.84 -5.65 -2.08
N LEU A 164 16.06 -5.79 -1.53
CA LEU A 164 17.06 -6.72 -2.06
C LEU A 164 16.58 -8.17 -1.95
N ALA A 165 15.97 -8.56 -0.84
CA ALA A 165 15.39 -9.89 -0.66
C ALA A 165 14.25 -10.15 -1.66
N MET A 166 13.36 -9.19 -1.88
CA MET A 166 12.29 -9.28 -2.90
C MET A 166 12.86 -9.47 -4.32
N GLY A 167 14.01 -8.86 -4.62
CA GLY A 167 14.67 -9.05 -5.92
C GLY A 167 15.26 -10.45 -6.13
N GLN A 168 15.63 -11.13 -5.05
CA GLN A 168 16.11 -12.52 -5.12
C GLN A 168 14.95 -13.53 -5.17
N GLN A 169 13.91 -13.26 -4.38
CA GLN A 169 12.72 -14.11 -4.29
C GLN A 169 11.48 -13.24 -4.15
N PRO A 170 10.86 -12.83 -5.27
CA PRO A 170 9.63 -12.06 -5.22
C PRO A 170 8.53 -12.80 -4.46
N PRO A 171 7.84 -12.14 -3.50
CA PRO A 171 6.79 -12.79 -2.69
C PRO A 171 5.56 -13.23 -3.49
N LEU A 172 5.34 -12.62 -4.67
CA LEU A 172 4.27 -12.96 -5.60
C LEU A 172 4.81 -12.99 -7.04
N THR A 173 4.29 -13.92 -7.82
CA THR A 173 4.46 -13.98 -9.27
C THR A 173 3.27 -13.33 -9.99
N LEU A 174 3.46 -12.94 -11.25
CA LEU A 174 2.38 -12.42 -12.08
C LEU A 174 1.24 -13.44 -12.26
N ALA A 175 1.58 -14.74 -12.37
CA ALA A 175 0.59 -15.80 -12.48
C ALA A 175 -0.28 -15.93 -11.21
N GLU A 176 0.32 -15.76 -10.04
CA GLU A 176 -0.43 -15.76 -8.77
C GLU A 176 -1.36 -14.57 -8.67
N VAL A 177 -0.92 -13.36 -9.05
CA VAL A 177 -1.80 -12.19 -9.11
C VAL A 177 -2.94 -12.41 -10.10
N GLY A 178 -2.67 -13.01 -11.27
CA GLY A 178 -3.69 -13.39 -12.25
C GLY A 178 -4.69 -14.42 -11.75
N SER A 179 -4.35 -15.21 -10.73
CA SER A 179 -5.23 -16.21 -10.09
C SER A 179 -6.12 -15.66 -8.96
N LEU A 180 -5.92 -14.41 -8.52
CA LEU A 180 -6.73 -13.80 -7.47
C LEU A 180 -8.19 -13.68 -7.92
N GLU A 181 -9.12 -14.02 -7.05
CA GLU A 181 -10.55 -13.94 -7.36
C GLU A 181 -11.12 -12.54 -7.18
N GLN A 182 -10.51 -11.75 -6.32
CA GLN A 182 -10.92 -10.39 -5.99
C GLN A 182 -10.95 -9.49 -7.24
N PRO A 183 -11.91 -8.58 -7.35
CA PRO A 183 -11.85 -7.48 -8.31
C PRO A 183 -10.68 -6.55 -7.96
N ILE A 184 -9.82 -6.23 -8.94
CA ILE A 184 -8.65 -5.39 -8.72
C ILE A 184 -8.64 -4.23 -9.71
N LEU A 185 -8.43 -3.01 -9.20
CA LEU A 185 -8.08 -1.85 -9.99
C LEU A 185 -6.60 -1.56 -9.78
N PHE A 186 -5.81 -1.71 -10.85
CA PHE A 186 -4.41 -1.32 -10.88
C PHE A 186 -4.28 0.12 -11.33
N SER A 187 -3.44 0.92 -10.67
CA SER A 187 -3.22 2.29 -11.13
C SER A 187 -1.79 2.77 -10.97
N VAL A 188 -1.42 3.69 -11.85
CA VAL A 188 -0.08 4.31 -11.89
C VAL A 188 -0.18 5.74 -12.43
N GLY A 189 0.68 6.63 -11.95
CA GLY A 189 0.84 7.95 -12.53
C GLY A 189 1.57 7.88 -13.88
N ASP A 190 1.16 8.69 -14.85
CA ASP A 190 1.82 8.76 -16.17
C ASP A 190 3.25 9.31 -16.11
N LYS A 191 3.64 9.95 -14.98
CA LYS A 191 4.98 10.48 -14.71
C LYS A 191 5.68 9.76 -13.56
N ASP A 192 5.22 8.56 -13.21
CA ASP A 192 5.87 7.75 -12.18
C ASP A 192 7.22 7.24 -12.70
N ALA A 193 8.32 7.59 -12.01
CA ALA A 193 9.67 7.19 -12.38
C ALA A 193 10.16 5.92 -11.67
N MET A 194 9.40 5.42 -10.67
CA MET A 194 9.71 4.20 -9.90
C MET A 194 8.92 2.99 -10.41
N VAL A 195 7.65 3.21 -10.75
CA VAL A 195 6.75 2.17 -11.26
C VAL A 195 6.44 2.45 -12.71
N SER A 196 6.79 1.53 -13.59
CA SER A 196 6.54 1.70 -15.02
C SER A 196 5.08 1.44 -15.39
N PHE A 197 4.62 2.11 -16.43
CA PHE A 197 3.31 1.80 -17.01
C PHE A 197 3.23 0.34 -17.47
N ASP A 198 4.31 -0.19 -18.07
CA ASP A 198 4.34 -1.53 -18.64
C ASP A 198 4.18 -2.62 -17.58
N GLU A 199 4.79 -2.48 -16.38
CA GLU A 199 4.58 -3.45 -15.29
C GLU A 199 3.15 -3.40 -14.75
N THR A 200 2.57 -2.20 -14.63
CA THR A 200 1.16 -2.05 -14.22
C THR A 200 0.21 -2.60 -15.28
N LEU A 201 0.51 -2.40 -16.57
CA LEU A 201 -0.24 -2.95 -17.68
C LEU A 201 -0.17 -4.49 -17.71
N ALA A 202 0.97 -5.09 -17.36
CA ALA A 202 1.11 -6.54 -17.23
C ALA A 202 0.20 -7.12 -16.14
N LEU A 203 0.15 -6.45 -14.98
CA LEU A 203 -0.77 -6.80 -13.88
C LEU A 203 -2.25 -6.70 -14.33
N TYR A 204 -2.62 -5.59 -14.96
CA TYR A 204 -3.97 -5.43 -15.51
C TYR A 204 -4.34 -6.55 -16.48
N LYS A 205 -3.43 -6.91 -17.40
CA LYS A 205 -3.65 -7.98 -18.39
C LYS A 205 -3.61 -9.40 -17.82
N SER A 206 -3.16 -9.59 -16.59
CA SER A 206 -3.05 -10.91 -15.98
C SER A 206 -4.41 -11.59 -15.77
N LYS A 207 -5.51 -10.82 -15.75
CA LYS A 207 -6.88 -11.33 -15.62
C LYS A 207 -7.88 -10.40 -16.33
N THR A 208 -8.88 -10.98 -16.98
CA THR A 208 -9.85 -10.26 -17.83
C THR A 208 -10.70 -9.20 -17.07
N ASN A 209 -10.98 -9.46 -15.79
CA ASN A 209 -11.87 -8.58 -14.99
C ASN A 209 -11.11 -7.53 -14.17
N ASN A 210 -9.80 -7.42 -14.34
CA ASN A 210 -9.03 -6.33 -13.74
C ASN A 210 -9.38 -5.00 -14.41
N GLN A 211 -9.22 -3.91 -13.65
CA GLN A 211 -9.37 -2.56 -14.16
C GLN A 211 -8.04 -1.82 -14.15
N LEU A 212 -7.89 -0.84 -15.00
CA LEU A 212 -6.68 0.00 -15.10
C LEU A 212 -7.08 1.48 -15.07
N TRP A 213 -6.43 2.23 -14.17
CA TRP A 213 -6.53 3.68 -14.13
C TRP A 213 -5.15 4.32 -14.21
N VAL A 214 -4.91 5.08 -15.30
CA VAL A 214 -3.69 5.88 -15.46
C VAL A 214 -3.97 7.29 -14.97
N VAL A 215 -3.20 7.75 -13.99
CA VAL A 215 -3.42 9.05 -13.33
C VAL A 215 -2.63 10.13 -14.06
N PRO A 216 -3.29 11.06 -14.76
CA PRO A 216 -2.59 12.10 -15.54
C PRO A 216 -1.81 13.04 -14.64
N ASP A 217 -0.63 13.48 -15.14
CA ASP A 217 0.25 14.47 -14.51
C ASP A 217 0.68 14.08 -13.07
N THR A 218 0.89 12.78 -12.83
CA THR A 218 1.12 12.26 -11.50
C THR A 218 2.44 11.49 -11.42
N VAL A 219 3.29 11.91 -10.49
CA VAL A 219 4.55 11.24 -10.12
C VAL A 219 4.32 10.23 -8.99
N HIS A 220 5.37 9.47 -8.61
CA HIS A 220 5.27 8.44 -7.55
C HIS A 220 4.80 8.99 -6.20
N ALA A 221 5.27 10.17 -5.80
CA ALA A 221 5.03 10.74 -4.47
C ALA A 221 3.53 10.94 -4.19
N PHE A 222 3.02 10.30 -3.13
CA PHE A 222 1.59 10.32 -2.75
C PHE A 222 1.05 11.73 -2.50
N GLU A 223 1.88 12.63 -1.96
CA GLU A 223 1.56 14.02 -1.67
C GLU A 223 1.30 14.85 -2.93
N LYS A 224 1.69 14.32 -4.10
CA LYS A 224 1.43 14.93 -5.42
C LYS A 224 0.18 14.39 -6.10
N VAL A 225 -0.41 13.33 -5.57
CA VAL A 225 -1.66 12.75 -6.08
C VAL A 225 -2.82 13.69 -5.75
N ASN A 226 -3.64 13.98 -6.76
CA ASN A 226 -4.85 14.79 -6.54
C ASN A 226 -5.88 14.01 -5.74
N GLN A 227 -6.05 14.39 -4.46
CA GLN A 227 -6.88 13.69 -3.49
C GLN A 227 -8.38 13.71 -3.86
N ASP A 228 -8.86 14.73 -4.58
CA ASP A 228 -10.26 14.79 -5.02
C ASP A 228 -10.54 13.79 -6.16
N LYS A 229 -9.59 13.65 -7.08
CA LYS A 229 -9.69 12.64 -8.13
C LYS A 229 -9.58 11.23 -7.55
N LEU A 230 -8.62 11.02 -6.65
CA LEU A 230 -8.40 9.73 -6.02
C LEU A 230 -9.61 9.28 -5.19
N SER A 231 -10.20 10.15 -4.37
CA SER A 231 -11.37 9.80 -3.56
C SER A 231 -12.57 9.42 -4.43
N ARG A 232 -12.83 10.14 -5.53
CA ARG A 232 -13.91 9.79 -6.48
C ARG A 232 -13.70 8.45 -7.16
N GLU A 233 -12.45 8.14 -7.56
CA GLU A 233 -12.13 6.86 -8.19
C GLU A 233 -12.25 5.70 -7.18
N ILE A 234 -11.83 5.90 -5.94
CA ILE A 234 -12.03 4.96 -4.84
C ILE A 234 -13.52 4.70 -4.64
N GLU A 235 -14.34 5.74 -4.55
CA GLU A 235 -15.79 5.61 -4.41
C GLU A 235 -16.43 4.89 -5.61
N TYR A 236 -15.98 5.21 -6.81
CA TYR A 236 -16.49 4.58 -8.04
C TYR A 236 -16.18 3.07 -8.09
N PHE A 237 -14.96 2.69 -7.72
CA PHE A 237 -14.52 1.29 -7.81
C PHE A 237 -15.09 0.42 -6.68
N PHE A 238 -15.18 0.94 -5.45
CA PHE A 238 -15.62 0.14 -4.30
C PHE A 238 -17.15 0.05 -4.15
N ASN A 239 -17.92 0.92 -4.79
CA ASN A 239 -19.39 0.83 -4.84
C ASN A 239 -19.92 -0.33 -5.76
#